data_a32417ae6d56e18aead5450a528d963a
#
_entry.id   a32417ae6d56e18aead5450a528d963a
#
_cell.length_a   1.000
_cell.length_b   1.000
_cell.length_c   1.000
_cell.angle_alpha   90.00
_cell.angle_beta   90.00
_cell.angle_gamma   90.00
#
_symmetry.space_group_name_H-M   'P 1'
#
loop_
_entity.id
_entity.type
_entity.pdbx_description
1 polymer ?
#
loop_
_entity_poly.entity_id
_entity_poly.type
_entity_poly.pdbx_seq_one_letter_code
_entity_poly.pdbx_strand_id
1 'polypeptide(L)'
;MAAAAEALLSERAATALSAAVPVESPADPYLAAARGDGLSEAATSKDQLLSAYERTLLFSALDLAALRAALDATVIDQPQAVAALCDEFSLFAAGTRDPRKPPAYFLVGPTGVGKNHLVESLRRALEGVWELAVPMLMIEGPSYTYPSDINELRGATRGFIRSDEDGLLTSFHEKSSRAPFAILLVDEVEKAHPQLLTFFLSILDRGTTTDNRGNLLNFANCMVFFTSNLGYSDAQQRAAPIGYADGGAREDALDREIRREVRRALKPEFVNRLRMIHFRRLGPASVERILDLEMARIARRYHDVHGLRIELDPTARVELLRRGFSPNYGARPLAAVLESVCNVEIARKVRSDDRGKRADRGSLLGWLREMRAGKRAYSPDHVRRRVLSRTRADLDYDTLRIVFDGQAFGYLARRAGPAGRR
;
A
#
# COMPACT_ATOMS: atom_id res chain seq x y z
N MET A 1 -59.28 6.41 -28.90
CA MET A 1 -58.17 6.36 -29.88
C MET A 1 -56.80 6.49 -29.17
N ALA A 2 -56.57 7.46 -28.28
CA ALA A 2 -55.28 7.59 -27.59
C ALA A 2 -54.97 6.42 -26.64
N ALA A 3 -55.94 5.94 -25.86
CA ALA A 3 -55.74 4.82 -24.92
C ALA A 3 -55.43 3.48 -25.62
N ALA A 4 -55.97 3.28 -26.86
CA ALA A 4 -55.64 2.09 -27.64
C ALA A 4 -54.21 2.14 -28.25
N ALA A 5 -53.71 3.34 -28.53
CA ALA A 5 -52.35 3.51 -29.03
C ALA A 5 -51.32 3.33 -27.91
N GLU A 6 -51.62 3.77 -26.66
CA GLU A 6 -50.75 3.54 -25.47
C GLU A 6 -50.71 2.06 -25.08
N ALA A 7 -51.83 1.34 -25.16
CA ALA A 7 -51.87 -0.11 -24.91
C ALA A 7 -51.03 -0.89 -25.93
N LEU A 8 -51.11 -0.53 -27.22
CA LEU A 8 -50.34 -1.15 -28.31
C LEU A 8 -48.82 -0.84 -28.22
N LEU A 9 -48.45 0.34 -27.74
CA LEU A 9 -47.05 0.69 -27.49
C LEU A 9 -46.49 -0.04 -26.26
N SER A 10 -47.31 -0.22 -25.23
CA SER A 10 -46.93 -0.99 -24.01
C SER A 10 -46.76 -2.48 -24.33
N GLU A 11 -47.67 -3.06 -25.13
CA GLU A 11 -47.60 -4.46 -25.56
C GLU A 11 -46.41 -4.72 -26.50
N ARG A 12 -46.13 -3.81 -27.44
CA ARG A 12 -44.96 -3.89 -28.31
C ARG A 12 -43.64 -3.69 -27.53
N ALA A 13 -43.60 -2.82 -26.53
CA ALA A 13 -42.44 -2.64 -25.64
C ALA A 13 -42.23 -3.88 -24.77
N ALA A 14 -43.27 -4.47 -24.20
CA ALA A 14 -43.21 -5.71 -23.45
C ALA A 14 -42.76 -6.90 -24.29
N THR A 15 -43.28 -7.00 -25.57
CA THR A 15 -42.90 -8.07 -26.52
C THR A 15 -41.47 -7.87 -27.03
N ALA A 16 -41.02 -6.62 -27.24
CA ALA A 16 -39.64 -6.32 -27.61
C ALA A 16 -38.64 -6.59 -26.45
N LEU A 17 -39.01 -6.33 -25.18
CA LEU A 17 -38.21 -6.72 -24.03
C LEU A 17 -38.20 -8.25 -23.80
N SER A 18 -39.29 -8.97 -24.17
CA SER A 18 -39.36 -10.42 -24.04
C SER A 18 -38.66 -11.17 -25.20
N ALA A 19 -38.47 -10.53 -26.34
CA ALA A 19 -37.75 -11.10 -27.51
C ALA A 19 -36.26 -10.76 -27.49
N ALA A 20 -35.81 -9.91 -26.55
CA ALA A 20 -34.42 -9.55 -26.40
C ALA A 20 -33.72 -10.54 -25.47
N VAL A 21 -32.89 -11.37 -26.08
CA VAL A 21 -31.82 -12.17 -25.45
C VAL A 21 -32.33 -13.35 -24.64
N PRO A 22 -31.96 -14.60 -24.99
CA PRO A 22 -32.02 -15.65 -24.00
C PRO A 22 -31.21 -15.12 -22.81
N VAL A 23 -31.86 -14.94 -21.65
CA VAL A 23 -31.22 -14.80 -20.39
C VAL A 23 -30.55 -16.15 -20.14
N GLU A 24 -29.42 -16.40 -20.78
CA GLU A 24 -28.44 -17.26 -20.18
C GLU A 24 -28.33 -16.77 -18.75
N SER A 25 -28.58 -17.64 -17.81
CA SER A 25 -28.36 -17.42 -16.37
C SER A 25 -27.08 -16.57 -16.28
N PRO A 26 -27.11 -15.34 -15.75
CA PRO A 26 -25.99 -14.42 -15.88
C PRO A 26 -24.77 -15.18 -15.43
N ALA A 27 -23.86 -15.47 -16.38
CA ALA A 27 -22.64 -16.17 -16.05
C ALA A 27 -22.03 -15.35 -14.93
N ASP A 28 -21.96 -15.96 -13.74
CA ASP A 28 -21.51 -15.26 -12.54
C ASP A 28 -20.22 -14.52 -12.88
N PRO A 29 -20.22 -13.17 -12.95
CA PRO A 29 -19.07 -12.41 -13.43
C PRO A 29 -17.83 -12.66 -12.59
N TYR A 30 -18.01 -13.09 -11.34
CA TYR A 30 -16.92 -13.43 -10.42
C TYR A 30 -16.34 -14.81 -10.72
N LEU A 31 -17.15 -15.76 -11.17
CA LEU A 31 -16.68 -17.03 -11.68
C LEU A 31 -15.89 -16.84 -12.99
N ALA A 32 -16.33 -15.96 -13.88
CA ALA A 32 -15.58 -15.63 -15.09
C ALA A 32 -14.21 -15.01 -14.78
N ALA A 33 -14.11 -14.15 -13.74
CA ALA A 33 -12.84 -13.59 -13.28
C ALA A 33 -11.90 -14.62 -12.67
N ALA A 34 -12.45 -15.59 -11.93
CA ALA A 34 -11.65 -16.66 -11.31
C ALA A 34 -11.11 -17.66 -12.37
N ARG A 35 -11.85 -17.83 -13.48
CA ARG A 35 -11.48 -18.77 -14.55
C ARG A 35 -10.40 -18.25 -15.50
N GLY A 36 -10.29 -16.95 -15.69
CA GLY A 36 -9.54 -16.39 -16.80
C GLY A 36 -10.20 -16.69 -18.16
N ASP A 37 -9.74 -16.04 -19.22
CA ASP A 37 -10.25 -16.31 -20.57
C ASP A 37 -9.91 -17.74 -21.00
N GLY A 38 -10.93 -18.56 -21.19
CA GLY A 38 -10.84 -19.89 -21.83
C GLY A 38 -10.71 -21.09 -20.89
N LEU A 39 -10.70 -20.94 -19.57
CA LEU A 39 -10.77 -22.09 -18.66
C LEU A 39 -12.22 -22.55 -18.47
N SER A 40 -12.46 -23.87 -18.59
CA SER A 40 -13.75 -24.47 -18.27
C SER A 40 -13.98 -24.44 -16.73
N GLU A 41 -15.26 -24.54 -16.32
CA GLU A 41 -15.64 -24.63 -14.92
C GLU A 41 -14.90 -25.76 -14.17
N ALA A 42 -14.69 -26.88 -14.85
CA ALA A 42 -13.96 -28.03 -14.34
C ALA A 42 -12.44 -27.78 -14.15
N ALA A 43 -11.87 -26.76 -14.80
CA ALA A 43 -10.45 -26.44 -14.70
C ALA A 43 -10.14 -25.39 -13.60
N THR A 44 -11.15 -24.76 -13.01
CA THR A 44 -10.96 -23.78 -11.94
C THR A 44 -10.84 -24.51 -10.61
N SER A 45 -9.76 -24.25 -9.86
CA SER A 45 -9.58 -24.90 -8.57
C SER A 45 -10.63 -24.43 -7.54
N LYS A 46 -10.99 -25.32 -6.60
CA LYS A 46 -11.93 -25.01 -5.50
C LYS A 46 -11.51 -23.74 -4.77
N ASP A 47 -10.21 -23.57 -4.52
CA ASP A 47 -9.68 -22.42 -3.76
C ASP A 47 -9.85 -21.11 -4.54
N GLN A 48 -9.69 -21.13 -5.87
CA GLN A 48 -9.93 -19.95 -6.72
C GLN A 48 -11.40 -19.53 -6.70
N LEU A 49 -12.33 -20.50 -6.76
CA LEU A 49 -13.76 -20.23 -6.68
C LEU A 49 -14.15 -19.64 -5.32
N LEU A 50 -13.68 -20.25 -4.23
CA LEU A 50 -13.94 -19.75 -2.89
C LEU A 50 -13.41 -18.33 -2.69
N SER A 51 -12.18 -18.04 -3.15
CA SER A 51 -11.61 -16.70 -3.09
C SER A 51 -12.43 -15.67 -3.90
N ALA A 52 -13.02 -16.06 -5.03
CA ALA A 52 -13.89 -15.16 -5.82
C ALA A 52 -15.18 -14.82 -5.05
N TYR A 53 -15.80 -15.80 -4.38
CA TYR A 53 -16.98 -15.56 -3.55
C TYR A 53 -16.65 -14.75 -2.29
N GLU A 54 -15.56 -15.07 -1.59
CA GLU A 54 -15.07 -14.28 -0.46
C GLU A 54 -14.86 -12.82 -0.87
N ARG A 55 -14.23 -12.58 -2.02
CA ARG A 55 -14.04 -11.24 -2.56
C ARG A 55 -15.36 -10.50 -2.71
N THR A 56 -16.38 -11.14 -3.30
CA THR A 56 -17.70 -10.54 -3.48
C THR A 56 -18.31 -10.12 -2.14
N LEU A 57 -18.26 -11.02 -1.16
CA LEU A 57 -18.82 -10.76 0.17
C LEU A 57 -18.06 -9.65 0.90
N LEU A 58 -16.72 -9.68 0.86
CA LEU A 58 -15.88 -8.68 1.51
C LEU A 58 -16.10 -7.28 0.94
N PHE A 59 -16.21 -7.16 -0.39
CA PHE A 59 -16.47 -5.86 -1.01
C PHE A 59 -17.90 -5.37 -0.76
N SER A 60 -18.90 -6.23 -0.80
CA SER A 60 -20.29 -5.85 -0.53
C SER A 60 -20.53 -5.42 0.92
N ALA A 61 -19.75 -5.99 1.86
CA ALA A 61 -19.79 -5.66 3.28
C ALA A 61 -18.80 -4.57 3.70
N LEU A 62 -18.02 -4.01 2.76
CA LEU A 62 -16.97 -3.04 3.08
C LEU A 62 -17.56 -1.72 3.59
N ASP A 63 -17.19 -1.32 4.80
CA ASP A 63 -17.47 0.01 5.32
C ASP A 63 -16.53 1.04 4.66
N LEU A 64 -17.05 1.68 3.62
CA LEU A 64 -16.31 2.70 2.86
C LEU A 64 -15.98 3.94 3.71
N ALA A 65 -16.81 4.28 4.70
CA ALA A 65 -16.55 5.39 5.59
C ALA A 65 -15.38 5.08 6.53
N ALA A 66 -15.34 3.87 7.08
CA ALA A 66 -14.23 3.40 7.90
C ALA A 66 -12.92 3.32 7.10
N LEU A 67 -12.97 2.80 5.85
CA LEU A 67 -11.81 2.76 4.95
C LEU A 67 -11.28 4.17 4.68
N ARG A 68 -12.17 5.11 4.34
CA ARG A 68 -11.79 6.51 4.10
C ARG A 68 -11.16 7.14 5.34
N ALA A 69 -11.77 6.98 6.51
CA ALA A 69 -11.24 7.50 7.76
C ALA A 69 -9.84 6.94 8.08
N ALA A 70 -9.61 5.65 7.84
CA ALA A 70 -8.30 5.02 8.04
C ALA A 70 -7.23 5.57 7.08
N LEU A 71 -7.60 5.84 5.82
CA LEU A 71 -6.71 6.46 4.83
C LEU A 71 -6.43 7.93 5.18
N ASP A 72 -7.46 8.74 5.49
CA ASP A 72 -7.31 10.15 5.85
C ASP A 72 -6.46 10.34 7.13
N ALA A 73 -6.49 9.37 8.03
CA ALA A 73 -5.67 9.38 9.24
C ALA A 73 -4.18 9.12 8.97
N THR A 74 -3.82 8.49 7.86
CA THR A 74 -2.44 8.07 7.56
C THR A 74 -1.84 8.76 6.35
N VAL A 75 -2.66 9.11 5.35
CA VAL A 75 -2.24 9.75 4.10
C VAL A 75 -2.44 11.27 4.22
N ILE A 76 -1.37 11.99 4.45
CA ILE A 76 -1.42 13.41 4.75
C ILE A 76 -1.39 14.23 3.46
N ASP A 77 -2.32 15.19 3.36
CA ASP A 77 -2.40 16.22 2.32
C ASP A 77 -2.52 15.69 0.87
N GLN A 78 -3.14 14.52 0.71
CA GLN A 78 -3.42 13.90 -0.59
C GLN A 78 -4.90 13.50 -0.75
N PRO A 79 -5.86 14.41 -0.53
CA PRO A 79 -7.29 14.06 -0.49
C PRO A 79 -7.81 13.52 -1.83
N GLN A 80 -7.23 13.97 -2.96
CA GLN A 80 -7.62 13.48 -4.29
C GLN A 80 -7.24 12.00 -4.49
N ALA A 81 -6.08 11.60 -3.95
CA ALA A 81 -5.63 10.21 -4.01
C ALA A 81 -6.52 9.30 -3.17
N VAL A 82 -6.87 9.74 -1.96
CA VAL A 82 -7.79 9.01 -1.08
C VAL A 82 -9.18 8.90 -1.72
N ALA A 83 -9.72 10.01 -2.26
CA ALA A 83 -11.02 10.01 -2.93
C ALA A 83 -11.05 9.03 -4.11
N ALA A 84 -10.02 9.04 -4.99
CA ALA A 84 -9.96 8.16 -6.14
C ALA A 84 -9.96 6.67 -5.76
N LEU A 85 -9.32 6.30 -4.65
CA LEU A 85 -9.36 4.93 -4.14
C LEU A 85 -10.75 4.60 -3.55
N CYS A 86 -11.34 5.48 -2.75
CA CYS A 86 -12.68 5.26 -2.20
C CYS A 86 -13.74 5.12 -3.31
N ASP A 87 -13.64 5.90 -4.39
CA ASP A 87 -14.50 5.77 -5.57
C ASP A 87 -14.36 4.38 -6.21
N GLU A 88 -13.12 3.87 -6.34
CA GLU A 88 -12.88 2.53 -6.89
C GLU A 88 -13.48 1.44 -6.01
N PHE A 89 -13.29 1.54 -4.69
CA PHE A 89 -13.90 0.60 -3.75
C PHE A 89 -15.43 0.69 -3.73
N SER A 90 -16.00 1.86 -4.03
CA SER A 90 -17.45 2.00 -4.24
C SER A 90 -17.93 1.23 -5.46
N LEU A 91 -17.17 1.20 -6.57
CA LEU A 91 -17.47 0.39 -7.74
C LEU A 91 -17.38 -1.11 -7.44
N PHE A 92 -16.41 -1.54 -6.64
CA PHE A 92 -16.33 -2.93 -6.18
C PHE A 92 -17.52 -3.31 -5.30
N ALA A 93 -17.86 -2.46 -4.32
CA ALA A 93 -18.98 -2.71 -3.42
C ALA A 93 -20.33 -2.76 -4.17
N ALA A 94 -20.50 -1.96 -5.21
CA ALA A 94 -21.67 -1.98 -6.08
C ALA A 94 -21.68 -3.16 -7.08
N GLY A 95 -20.59 -3.93 -7.20
CA GLY A 95 -20.49 -5.04 -8.16
C GLY A 95 -20.49 -4.60 -9.63
N THR A 96 -20.22 -3.33 -9.92
CA THR A 96 -20.29 -2.76 -11.29
C THR A 96 -18.96 -2.77 -12.02
N ARG A 97 -17.89 -3.17 -11.35
CA ARG A 97 -16.55 -3.29 -11.94
C ARG A 97 -16.41 -4.53 -12.81
N ASP A 98 -15.75 -4.42 -13.98
CA ASP A 98 -15.39 -5.60 -14.79
C ASP A 98 -14.43 -6.49 -13.94
N PRO A 99 -14.88 -7.70 -13.55
CA PRO A 99 -14.11 -8.55 -12.65
C PRO A 99 -12.87 -9.17 -13.30
N ARG A 100 -12.73 -9.09 -14.63
CA ARG A 100 -11.60 -9.66 -15.37
C ARG A 100 -10.40 -8.72 -15.46
N LYS A 101 -10.64 -7.40 -15.31
CA LYS A 101 -9.60 -6.39 -15.48
C LYS A 101 -9.19 -5.81 -14.14
N PRO A 102 -7.92 -5.94 -13.73
CA PRO A 102 -7.44 -5.29 -12.51
C PRO A 102 -7.52 -3.77 -12.68
N PRO A 103 -8.01 -3.03 -11.66
CA PRO A 103 -7.89 -1.58 -11.66
C PRO A 103 -6.42 -1.19 -11.59
N ALA A 104 -6.05 -0.19 -12.40
CA ALA A 104 -4.67 0.24 -12.50
C ALA A 104 -4.52 1.75 -12.34
N TYR A 105 -3.61 2.15 -11.47
CA TYR A 105 -3.37 3.53 -11.09
C TYR A 105 -1.93 3.95 -11.40
N PHE A 106 -1.79 5.16 -11.88
CA PHE A 106 -0.50 5.81 -12.09
C PHE A 106 -0.34 6.97 -11.12
N LEU A 107 0.46 6.76 -10.09
CA LEU A 107 0.72 7.72 -9.02
C LEU A 107 1.89 8.61 -9.43
N VAL A 108 1.61 9.84 -9.81
CA VAL A 108 2.61 10.78 -10.32
C VAL A 108 2.81 11.90 -9.30
N GLY A 109 4.06 12.18 -8.94
CA GLY A 109 4.36 13.21 -7.97
C GLY A 109 5.83 13.32 -7.61
N PRO A 110 6.24 14.38 -6.91
CA PRO A 110 7.61 14.54 -6.46
C PRO A 110 8.07 13.39 -5.57
N THR A 111 9.36 13.27 -5.35
CA THR A 111 9.91 12.32 -4.40
C THR A 111 9.50 12.71 -2.97
N GLY A 112 9.16 11.72 -2.13
CA GLY A 112 8.90 11.93 -0.70
C GLY A 112 7.51 12.50 -0.35
N VAL A 113 6.54 12.46 -1.27
CA VAL A 113 5.16 12.93 -1.05
C VAL A 113 4.18 11.83 -0.60
N GLY A 114 4.66 10.59 -0.48
CA GLY A 114 3.85 9.50 0.06
C GLY A 114 3.18 8.59 -0.97
N LYS A 115 3.65 8.51 -2.23
CA LYS A 115 3.08 7.61 -3.26
C LYS A 115 3.03 6.15 -2.79
N ASN A 116 4.17 5.57 -2.42
CA ASN A 116 4.23 4.19 -1.91
C ASN A 116 3.54 4.05 -0.55
N HIS A 117 3.57 5.12 0.26
CA HIS A 117 2.89 5.15 1.56
C HIS A 117 1.36 5.04 1.42
N LEU A 118 0.76 5.64 0.38
CA LEU A 118 -0.67 5.48 0.08
C LEU A 118 -1.01 4.00 -0.14
N VAL A 119 -0.23 3.29 -0.96
CA VAL A 119 -0.47 1.87 -1.29
C VAL A 119 -0.33 0.99 -0.04
N GLU A 120 0.70 1.23 0.76
CA GLU A 120 0.91 0.51 2.01
C GLU A 120 -0.16 0.85 3.06
N SER A 121 -0.65 2.10 3.10
CA SER A 121 -1.75 2.51 3.98
C SER A 121 -3.06 1.86 3.56
N LEU A 122 -3.33 1.75 2.25
CA LEU A 122 -4.47 1.03 1.71
C LEU A 122 -4.42 -0.45 2.13
N ARG A 123 -3.28 -1.11 1.94
CA ARG A 123 -3.08 -2.50 2.34
C ARG A 123 -3.42 -2.70 3.81
N ARG A 124 -2.85 -1.89 4.69
CA ARG A 124 -3.09 -1.97 6.15
C ARG A 124 -4.52 -1.66 6.55
N ALA A 125 -5.15 -0.69 5.89
CA ALA A 125 -6.55 -0.35 6.14
C ALA A 125 -7.48 -1.52 5.79
N LEU A 126 -7.27 -2.17 4.64
CA LEU A 126 -8.01 -3.35 4.22
C LEU A 126 -7.75 -4.55 5.14
N GLU A 127 -6.50 -4.81 5.52
CA GLU A 127 -6.15 -5.84 6.51
C GLU A 127 -6.84 -5.62 7.86
N GLY A 128 -6.96 -4.36 8.28
CA GLY A 128 -7.65 -4.00 9.52
C GLY A 128 -9.17 -4.17 9.45
N VAL A 129 -9.79 -3.85 8.31
CA VAL A 129 -11.25 -3.96 8.13
C VAL A 129 -11.67 -5.42 7.89
N TRP A 130 -10.90 -6.15 7.10
CA TRP A 130 -11.24 -7.54 6.74
C TRP A 130 -10.68 -8.58 7.70
N GLU A 131 -9.74 -8.21 8.57
CA GLU A 131 -8.99 -9.15 9.44
C GLU A 131 -8.29 -10.26 8.64
N LEU A 132 -7.97 -9.98 7.37
CA LEU A 132 -7.32 -10.90 6.44
C LEU A 132 -6.03 -10.27 5.91
N ALA A 133 -5.04 -11.12 5.63
CA ALA A 133 -3.82 -10.66 4.98
C ALA A 133 -4.08 -10.29 3.52
N VAL A 134 -3.58 -9.12 3.11
CA VAL A 134 -3.61 -8.64 1.72
C VAL A 134 -2.22 -8.82 1.12
N PRO A 135 -1.99 -9.84 0.27
CA PRO A 135 -0.71 -10.04 -0.39
C PRO A 135 -0.32 -8.82 -1.23
N MET A 136 0.94 -8.42 -1.13
CA MET A 136 1.48 -7.32 -1.93
C MET A 136 2.84 -7.71 -2.48
N LEU A 137 3.04 -7.46 -3.78
CA LEU A 137 4.34 -7.53 -4.44
C LEU A 137 4.75 -6.13 -4.87
N MET A 138 5.95 -5.73 -4.49
CA MET A 138 6.59 -4.50 -4.95
C MET A 138 7.71 -4.86 -5.92
N ILE A 139 7.70 -4.21 -7.08
CA ILE A 139 8.67 -4.36 -8.16
C ILE A 139 9.36 -3.01 -8.31
N GLU A 140 10.67 -2.96 -8.12
CA GLU A 140 11.46 -1.75 -8.23
C GLU A 140 11.90 -1.55 -9.68
N GLY A 141 11.36 -0.54 -10.38
CA GLY A 141 11.71 -0.22 -11.77
C GLY A 141 13.21 -0.14 -12.05
N PRO A 142 14.02 0.49 -11.19
CA PRO A 142 15.48 0.53 -11.37
C PRO A 142 16.17 -0.83 -11.44
N SER A 143 15.57 -1.89 -10.91
CA SER A 143 16.11 -3.26 -10.99
C SER A 143 15.87 -3.93 -12.35
N TYR A 144 15.05 -3.32 -13.22
CA TYR A 144 14.64 -3.86 -14.53
C TYR A 144 15.07 -2.95 -15.67
N THR A 145 16.36 -2.62 -15.73
CA THR A 145 16.91 -1.71 -16.73
C THR A 145 17.30 -2.40 -18.04
N TYR A 146 17.45 -3.73 -18.03
CA TYR A 146 17.74 -4.52 -19.21
C TYR A 146 16.57 -5.43 -19.60
N PRO A 147 16.41 -5.78 -20.89
CA PRO A 147 15.38 -6.70 -21.36
C PRO A 147 15.41 -8.07 -20.68
N SER A 148 16.60 -8.54 -20.32
CA SER A 148 16.84 -9.83 -19.65
C SER A 148 16.27 -9.90 -18.24
N ASP A 149 16.17 -8.75 -17.56
CA ASP A 149 15.76 -8.67 -16.15
C ASP A 149 14.29 -9.09 -15.97
N ILE A 150 13.48 -8.95 -17.03
CA ILE A 150 12.08 -9.39 -17.05
C ILE A 150 11.95 -10.92 -16.81
N ASN A 151 12.99 -11.68 -17.11
CA ASN A 151 12.99 -13.12 -16.83
C ASN A 151 12.92 -13.42 -15.32
N GLU A 152 13.38 -12.53 -14.46
CA GLU A 152 13.21 -12.67 -13.01
C GLU A 152 11.72 -12.66 -12.62
N LEU A 153 10.91 -11.87 -13.29
CA LEU A 153 9.46 -11.82 -13.05
C LEU A 153 8.76 -13.09 -13.54
N ARG A 154 9.16 -13.60 -14.70
CA ARG A 154 8.50 -14.70 -15.39
C ARG A 154 9.10 -16.08 -15.06
N GLY A 155 10.25 -16.12 -14.40
CA GLY A 155 11.07 -17.33 -14.24
C GLY A 155 12.03 -17.55 -15.40
N ALA A 156 13.06 -18.37 -15.20
CA ALA A 156 14.04 -18.69 -16.21
C ALA A 156 13.43 -19.57 -17.32
N THR A 157 13.85 -19.34 -18.56
CA THR A 157 13.45 -20.15 -19.72
C THR A 157 14.03 -21.56 -19.58
N ARG A 158 13.27 -22.58 -20.02
CA ARG A 158 13.73 -23.97 -20.01
C ARG A 158 15.09 -24.12 -20.68
N GLY A 159 16.00 -24.80 -20.02
CA GLY A 159 17.38 -25.05 -20.51
C GLY A 159 18.43 -24.06 -20.00
N PHE A 160 18.05 -23.03 -19.23
CA PHE A 160 18.98 -22.14 -18.53
C PHE A 160 19.22 -22.59 -17.08
N ILE A 161 20.35 -22.16 -16.51
CA ILE A 161 20.64 -22.33 -15.08
C ILE A 161 19.51 -21.67 -14.29
N ARG A 162 18.95 -22.37 -13.28
CA ARG A 162 17.79 -21.98 -12.47
C ARG A 162 16.43 -22.04 -13.19
N SER A 163 16.30 -22.81 -14.27
CA SER A 163 15.00 -23.03 -14.93
C SER A 163 13.95 -23.70 -14.02
N ASP A 164 14.38 -24.27 -12.88
CA ASP A 164 13.50 -24.89 -11.89
C ASP A 164 12.97 -23.91 -10.83
N GLU A 165 13.57 -22.70 -10.76
CA GLU A 165 13.11 -21.67 -9.83
C GLU A 165 11.91 -20.93 -10.43
N ASP A 166 10.90 -20.67 -9.57
CA ASP A 166 9.71 -19.88 -9.96
C ASP A 166 10.06 -18.40 -10.07
N GLY A 167 9.45 -17.72 -11.06
CA GLY A 167 9.56 -16.27 -11.16
C GLY A 167 8.83 -15.57 -10.02
N LEU A 168 9.17 -14.31 -9.78
CA LEU A 168 8.55 -13.51 -8.73
C LEU A 168 7.02 -13.43 -8.89
N LEU A 169 6.52 -13.30 -10.12
CA LEU A 169 5.07 -13.24 -10.38
C LEU A 169 4.41 -14.60 -10.17
N THR A 170 5.09 -15.73 -10.47
CA THR A 170 4.57 -17.07 -10.20
C THR A 170 4.43 -17.29 -8.70
N SER A 171 5.48 -16.98 -7.93
CA SER A 171 5.47 -17.07 -6.47
C SER A 171 4.45 -16.12 -5.82
N PHE A 172 4.23 -14.95 -6.40
CA PHE A 172 3.19 -14.03 -5.95
C PHE A 172 1.80 -14.52 -6.31
N HIS A 173 1.60 -15.06 -7.51
CA HIS A 173 0.33 -15.63 -7.95
C HIS A 173 -0.14 -16.76 -7.03
N GLU A 174 0.73 -17.63 -6.57
CA GLU A 174 0.37 -18.69 -5.61
C GLU A 174 -0.25 -18.12 -4.32
N LYS A 175 0.24 -16.97 -3.85
CA LYS A 175 -0.28 -16.29 -2.65
C LYS A 175 -1.55 -15.52 -2.96
N SER A 176 -1.57 -14.77 -4.06
CA SER A 176 -2.67 -13.90 -4.44
C SER A 176 -3.90 -14.69 -4.90
N SER A 177 -3.73 -15.84 -5.57
CA SER A 177 -4.84 -16.69 -6.01
C SER A 177 -5.67 -17.28 -4.86
N ARG A 178 -5.06 -17.39 -3.67
CA ARG A 178 -5.72 -17.86 -2.44
C ARG A 178 -6.30 -16.71 -1.60
N ALA A 179 -6.03 -15.47 -1.98
CA ALA A 179 -6.53 -14.29 -1.30
C ALA A 179 -7.66 -13.65 -2.11
N PRO A 180 -8.68 -13.09 -1.47
CA PRO A 180 -9.77 -12.42 -2.18
C PRO A 180 -9.31 -11.14 -2.89
N PHE A 181 -8.22 -10.53 -2.43
CA PHE A 181 -7.67 -9.30 -2.99
C PHE A 181 -6.15 -9.24 -2.77
N ALA A 182 -5.43 -8.65 -3.73
CA ALA A 182 -3.97 -8.48 -3.66
C ALA A 182 -3.54 -7.16 -4.33
N ILE A 183 -2.30 -6.75 -4.11
CA ILE A 183 -1.74 -5.50 -4.62
C ILE A 183 -0.43 -5.79 -5.38
N LEU A 184 -0.32 -5.22 -6.59
CA LEU A 184 0.92 -5.11 -7.35
C LEU A 184 1.37 -3.65 -7.38
N LEU A 185 2.58 -3.37 -6.94
CA LEU A 185 3.19 -2.03 -6.97
C LEU A 185 4.46 -2.07 -7.81
N VAL A 186 4.51 -1.26 -8.87
CA VAL A 186 5.72 -1.04 -9.68
C VAL A 186 6.22 0.37 -9.40
N ASP A 187 7.33 0.46 -8.67
CA ASP A 187 7.89 1.73 -8.21
C ASP A 187 8.90 2.30 -9.23
N GLU A 188 8.88 3.61 -9.42
CA GLU A 188 9.78 4.37 -10.32
C GLU A 188 9.81 3.76 -11.75
N VAL A 189 8.63 3.55 -12.32
CA VAL A 189 8.43 2.85 -13.59
C VAL A 189 9.15 3.50 -14.77
N GLU A 190 9.41 4.80 -14.71
CA GLU A 190 10.18 5.54 -15.73
C GLU A 190 11.66 5.12 -15.83
N LYS A 191 12.18 4.46 -14.81
CA LYS A 191 13.56 3.97 -14.78
C LYS A 191 13.69 2.55 -15.33
N ALA A 192 12.57 1.87 -15.53
CA ALA A 192 12.55 0.52 -16.05
C ALA A 192 12.72 0.48 -17.57
N HIS A 193 13.19 -0.63 -18.10
CA HIS A 193 13.22 -0.88 -19.53
C HIS A 193 11.80 -0.88 -20.13
N PRO A 194 11.54 -0.31 -21.32
CA PRO A 194 10.21 -0.23 -21.94
C PRO A 194 9.50 -1.58 -22.13
N GLN A 195 10.24 -2.68 -22.20
CA GLN A 195 9.65 -4.03 -22.28
C GLN A 195 8.90 -4.41 -20.99
N LEU A 196 9.29 -3.89 -19.83
CA LEU A 196 8.54 -4.11 -18.58
C LEU A 196 7.11 -3.56 -18.71
N LEU A 197 6.97 -2.37 -19.27
CA LEU A 197 5.65 -1.75 -19.50
C LEU A 197 4.82 -2.58 -20.49
N THR A 198 5.47 -3.04 -21.56
CA THR A 198 4.82 -3.90 -22.57
C THR A 198 4.36 -5.23 -21.94
N PHE A 199 5.16 -5.79 -21.04
CA PHE A 199 4.79 -6.99 -20.29
C PHE A 199 3.52 -6.79 -19.46
N PHE A 200 3.43 -5.65 -18.75
CA PHE A 200 2.25 -5.35 -17.93
C PHE A 200 0.98 -5.11 -18.75
N LEU A 201 1.06 -4.76 -20.04
CA LEU A 201 -0.16 -4.56 -20.88
C LEU A 201 -1.05 -5.79 -20.89
N SER A 202 -0.50 -7.01 -20.91
CA SER A 202 -1.30 -8.23 -20.87
C SER A 202 -2.11 -8.36 -19.58
N ILE A 203 -1.49 -8.02 -18.43
CA ILE A 203 -2.16 -8.01 -17.12
C ILE A 203 -3.26 -6.94 -17.10
N LEU A 204 -2.96 -5.72 -17.59
CA LEU A 204 -3.90 -4.60 -17.58
C LEU A 204 -5.11 -4.83 -18.50
N ASP A 205 -4.92 -5.52 -19.62
CA ASP A 205 -5.98 -5.75 -20.62
C ASP A 205 -6.86 -6.97 -20.30
N ARG A 206 -6.22 -8.04 -19.82
CA ARG A 206 -6.87 -9.35 -19.67
C ARG A 206 -6.88 -9.86 -18.23
N GLY A 207 -6.20 -9.20 -17.31
CA GLY A 207 -5.98 -9.71 -15.95
C GLY A 207 -5.03 -10.89 -15.89
N THR A 208 -4.44 -11.32 -17.00
CA THR A 208 -3.64 -12.55 -17.07
C THR A 208 -2.33 -12.34 -17.81
N THR A 209 -1.34 -13.18 -17.47
CA THR A 209 -0.09 -13.30 -18.21
C THR A 209 0.40 -14.77 -18.14
N THR A 210 1.45 -15.10 -18.87
CA THR A 210 2.07 -16.44 -18.82
C THR A 210 3.48 -16.33 -18.28
N ASP A 211 3.86 -17.29 -17.44
CA ASP A 211 5.26 -17.46 -17.05
C ASP A 211 6.08 -18.11 -18.20
N ASN A 212 7.38 -18.25 -18.01
CA ASN A 212 8.27 -18.85 -19.00
C ASN A 212 8.11 -20.37 -19.13
N ARG A 213 7.32 -21.03 -18.27
CA ARG A 213 6.95 -22.45 -18.36
C ARG A 213 5.63 -22.65 -19.12
N GLY A 214 4.92 -21.54 -19.45
CA GLY A 214 3.61 -21.57 -20.13
C GLY A 214 2.43 -21.65 -19.16
N ASN A 215 2.64 -21.53 -17.85
CA ASN A 215 1.55 -21.49 -16.89
C ASN A 215 0.82 -20.16 -16.97
N LEU A 216 -0.51 -20.20 -16.97
CA LEU A 216 -1.35 -19.00 -16.94
C LEU A 216 -1.42 -18.45 -15.51
N LEU A 217 -1.03 -17.20 -15.34
CA LEU A 217 -1.09 -16.46 -14.08
C LEU A 217 -2.24 -15.45 -14.16
N ASN A 218 -3.20 -15.53 -13.22
CA ASN A 218 -4.37 -14.65 -13.16
C ASN A 218 -4.22 -13.62 -12.03
N PHE A 219 -4.30 -12.32 -12.38
CA PHE A 219 -4.18 -11.17 -11.49
C PHE A 219 -5.45 -10.30 -11.49
N ALA A 220 -6.59 -10.84 -11.94
CA ALA A 220 -7.86 -10.11 -11.98
C ALA A 220 -8.34 -9.66 -10.57
N ASN A 221 -7.90 -10.34 -9.51
CA ASN A 221 -8.14 -9.97 -8.11
C ASN A 221 -7.13 -8.96 -7.56
N CYS A 222 -6.20 -8.47 -8.38
CA CYS A 222 -5.20 -7.49 -7.97
C CYS A 222 -5.63 -6.06 -8.29
N MET A 223 -5.14 -5.12 -7.50
CA MET A 223 -5.07 -3.70 -7.86
C MET A 223 -3.62 -3.36 -8.19
N VAL A 224 -3.39 -2.73 -9.34
CA VAL A 224 -2.05 -2.47 -9.85
C VAL A 224 -1.72 -0.99 -9.71
N PHE A 225 -0.60 -0.69 -9.10
CA PHE A 225 -0.09 0.66 -8.95
C PHE A 225 1.25 0.81 -9.67
N PHE A 226 1.38 1.91 -10.37
CA PHE A 226 2.65 2.36 -10.93
C PHE A 226 2.98 3.70 -10.31
N THR A 227 4.21 3.92 -9.86
CA THR A 227 4.65 5.22 -9.37
C THR A 227 5.66 5.85 -10.30
N SER A 228 5.68 7.16 -10.34
CA SER A 228 6.61 7.92 -11.15
C SER A 228 6.88 9.31 -10.58
N ASN A 229 8.08 9.84 -10.90
CA ASN A 229 8.47 11.21 -10.61
C ASN A 229 8.48 12.07 -11.89
N LEU A 230 8.02 11.55 -13.02
CA LEU A 230 8.02 12.22 -14.32
C LEU A 230 7.31 13.57 -14.26
N GLY A 231 7.86 14.54 -14.99
CA GLY A 231 7.31 15.88 -15.16
C GLY A 231 7.55 16.83 -13.99
N TYR A 232 7.99 16.36 -12.82
CA TYR A 232 8.16 17.22 -11.65
C TYR A 232 9.50 17.95 -11.61
N SER A 233 10.59 17.40 -12.13
CA SER A 233 11.89 18.08 -12.21
C SER A 233 11.89 19.23 -13.22
N ASP A 234 11.33 19.00 -14.39
CA ASP A 234 11.35 19.94 -15.52
C ASP A 234 10.22 20.98 -15.44
N ALA A 235 9.03 20.56 -15.02
CA ALA A 235 7.91 21.48 -14.81
C ALA A 235 8.19 22.52 -13.73
N GLN A 236 9.05 22.21 -12.76
CA GLN A 236 9.44 23.17 -11.71
C GLN A 236 10.40 24.24 -12.20
N GLN A 237 11.33 23.90 -13.11
CA GLN A 237 12.24 24.87 -13.71
C GLN A 237 11.50 25.82 -14.66
N ARG A 238 10.43 25.33 -15.31
CA ARG A 238 9.62 26.12 -16.25
C ARG A 238 8.50 26.91 -15.61
N ALA A 239 7.99 26.46 -14.44
CA ALA A 239 6.96 27.15 -13.66
C ALA A 239 7.51 28.24 -12.72
N ALA A 240 8.71 28.75 -12.95
CA ALA A 240 9.23 29.93 -12.26
C ALA A 240 8.26 31.12 -12.47
N PRO A 241 7.98 31.91 -11.45
CA PRO A 241 6.85 32.82 -11.42
C PRO A 241 7.04 34.02 -12.34
N ILE A 242 6.29 34.08 -13.43
CA ILE A 242 6.01 35.33 -14.14
C ILE A 242 4.49 35.58 -13.93
N GLY A 243 4.16 36.39 -12.93
CA GLY A 243 2.82 36.97 -12.76
C GLY A 243 1.92 36.32 -11.67
N TYR A 244 1.03 37.14 -11.14
CA TYR A 244 -0.04 36.83 -10.19
C TYR A 244 -1.11 35.97 -10.89
N ALA A 245 -0.99 34.65 -10.83
CA ALA A 245 -2.07 33.76 -11.25
C ALA A 245 -2.72 33.13 -10.01
N ASP A 246 -4.07 33.07 -9.99
CA ASP A 246 -4.87 32.37 -8.99
C ASP A 246 -4.39 30.93 -8.79
N GLY A 247 -4.32 30.48 -7.54
CA GLY A 247 -3.76 29.17 -7.18
C GLY A 247 -4.35 27.98 -7.97
N GLY A 248 -5.64 28.01 -8.34
CA GLY A 248 -6.30 26.97 -9.13
C GLY A 248 -5.82 26.89 -10.58
N ALA A 249 -5.69 28.03 -11.26
CA ALA A 249 -5.21 28.05 -12.64
C ALA A 249 -3.76 27.56 -12.77
N ARG A 250 -2.96 27.71 -11.71
CA ARG A 250 -1.58 27.23 -11.64
C ARG A 250 -1.49 25.71 -11.45
N GLU A 251 -2.37 25.14 -10.63
CA GLU A 251 -2.47 23.69 -10.46
C GLU A 251 -2.89 23.00 -11.76
N ASP A 252 -3.89 23.54 -12.48
CA ASP A 252 -4.33 23.01 -13.76
C ASP A 252 -3.26 23.10 -14.86
N ALA A 253 -2.45 24.14 -14.83
CA ALA A 253 -1.33 24.31 -15.77
C ALA A 253 -0.22 23.27 -15.48
N LEU A 254 0.11 23.06 -14.21
CA LEU A 254 1.08 22.04 -13.79
C LEU A 254 0.59 20.63 -14.15
N ASP A 255 -0.68 20.33 -13.92
CA ASP A 255 -1.31 19.05 -14.27
C ASP A 255 -1.20 18.76 -15.78
N ARG A 256 -1.48 19.75 -16.61
CA ARG A 256 -1.35 19.64 -18.08
C ARG A 256 0.08 19.37 -18.51
N GLU A 257 1.05 20.05 -17.90
CA GLU A 257 2.47 19.85 -18.21
C GLU A 257 2.93 18.45 -17.81
N ILE A 258 2.59 17.99 -16.61
CA ILE A 258 2.90 16.63 -16.13
C ILE A 258 2.31 15.59 -17.07
N ARG A 259 1.03 15.72 -17.45
CA ARG A 259 0.40 14.81 -18.42
C ARG A 259 1.12 14.79 -19.77
N ARG A 260 1.64 15.94 -20.22
CA ARG A 260 2.42 16.04 -21.44
C ARG A 260 3.74 15.28 -21.33
N GLU A 261 4.49 15.46 -20.24
CA GLU A 261 5.76 14.78 -20.01
C GLU A 261 5.57 13.26 -19.84
N VAL A 262 4.54 12.83 -19.12
CA VAL A 262 4.17 11.41 -19.00
C VAL A 262 3.90 10.79 -20.38
N ARG A 263 3.12 11.48 -21.26
CA ARG A 263 2.83 11.01 -22.61
C ARG A 263 4.05 11.01 -23.55
N ARG A 264 5.06 11.80 -23.25
CA ARG A 264 6.33 11.79 -24.00
C ARG A 264 7.23 10.63 -23.57
N ALA A 265 7.27 10.36 -22.29
CA ALA A 265 8.15 9.34 -21.70
C ALA A 265 7.60 7.93 -21.83
N LEU A 266 6.29 7.77 -21.76
CA LEU A 266 5.61 6.48 -21.74
C LEU A 266 4.72 6.30 -22.97
N LYS A 267 4.64 5.05 -23.48
CA LYS A 267 3.80 4.73 -24.64
C LYS A 267 2.32 5.05 -24.35
N PRO A 268 1.60 5.68 -25.29
CA PRO A 268 0.19 6.03 -25.13
C PRO A 268 -0.70 4.82 -24.80
N GLU A 269 -0.37 3.66 -25.37
CA GLU A 269 -1.07 2.39 -25.12
C GLU A 269 -1.07 2.01 -23.64
N PHE A 270 0.03 2.26 -22.95
CA PHE A 270 0.17 2.00 -21.53
C PHE A 270 -0.58 3.05 -20.70
N VAL A 271 -0.36 4.33 -20.97
CA VAL A 271 -0.96 5.44 -20.21
C VAL A 271 -2.49 5.44 -20.27
N ASN A 272 -3.07 5.06 -21.42
CA ASN A 272 -4.52 5.03 -21.60
C ASN A 272 -5.25 3.94 -20.79
N ARG A 273 -4.51 3.00 -20.19
CA ARG A 273 -5.05 1.93 -19.32
C ARG A 273 -4.99 2.28 -17.84
N LEU A 274 -4.37 3.41 -17.52
CA LEU A 274 -4.10 3.80 -16.15
C LEU A 274 -4.97 5.00 -15.74
N ARG A 275 -5.45 4.95 -14.53
CA ARG A 275 -6.05 6.11 -13.86
C ARG A 275 -4.94 6.92 -13.22
N MET A 276 -4.68 8.13 -13.73
CA MET A 276 -3.63 8.99 -13.21
C MET A 276 -4.10 9.73 -11.96
N ILE A 277 -3.30 9.64 -10.90
CA ILE A 277 -3.47 10.37 -9.65
C ILE A 277 -2.24 11.25 -9.43
N HIS A 278 -2.48 12.56 -9.28
CA HIS A 278 -1.42 13.53 -9.03
C HIS A 278 -1.24 13.75 -7.53
N PHE A 279 0.00 13.59 -7.08
CA PHE A 279 0.41 13.86 -5.71
C PHE A 279 0.93 15.28 -5.61
N ARG A 280 0.37 16.04 -4.68
CA ARG A 280 0.81 17.41 -4.39
C ARG A 280 2.08 17.41 -3.55
N ARG A 281 2.83 18.50 -3.63
CA ARG A 281 3.96 18.75 -2.73
C ARG A 281 3.46 18.90 -1.30
N LEU A 282 4.20 18.35 -0.37
CA LEU A 282 3.92 18.54 1.06
C LEU A 282 4.40 19.93 1.49
N GLY A 283 3.50 20.66 2.13
CA GLY A 283 3.84 21.92 2.80
C GLY A 283 4.43 21.70 4.20
N PRO A 284 4.95 22.76 4.85
CA PRO A 284 5.47 22.65 6.21
C PRO A 284 4.46 22.08 7.21
N ALA A 285 3.20 22.51 7.16
CA ALA A 285 2.13 22.02 8.03
C ALA A 285 1.86 20.51 7.82
N SER A 286 1.98 20.01 6.60
CA SER A 286 1.85 18.58 6.29
C SER A 286 2.99 17.77 6.91
N VAL A 287 4.21 18.32 6.89
CA VAL A 287 5.39 17.68 7.48
C VAL A 287 5.30 17.65 9.01
N GLU A 288 4.74 18.69 9.62
CA GLU A 288 4.44 18.70 11.07
C GLU A 288 3.46 17.58 11.44
N ARG A 289 2.38 17.41 10.67
CA ARG A 289 1.43 16.31 10.90
C ARG A 289 2.08 14.94 10.72
N ILE A 290 2.97 14.78 9.74
CA ILE A 290 3.73 13.54 9.53
C ILE A 290 4.65 13.27 10.73
N LEU A 291 5.34 14.30 11.24
CA LEU A 291 6.15 14.18 12.46
C LEU A 291 5.31 13.68 13.64
N ASP A 292 4.12 14.26 13.85
CA ASP A 292 3.23 13.85 14.94
C ASP A 292 2.80 12.38 14.83
N LEU A 293 2.44 11.94 13.61
CA LEU A 293 2.07 10.54 13.36
C LEU A 293 3.24 9.58 13.62
N GLU A 294 4.43 9.91 13.14
CA GLU A 294 5.60 9.05 13.34
C GLU A 294 6.04 9.03 14.80
N MET A 295 6.01 10.18 15.49
CA MET A 295 6.29 10.23 16.93
C MET A 295 5.28 9.44 17.75
N ALA A 296 3.99 9.49 17.38
CA ALA A 296 2.96 8.68 18.03
C ALA A 296 3.20 7.17 17.83
N ARG A 297 3.67 6.75 16.64
CA ARG A 297 4.05 5.36 16.35
C ARG A 297 5.25 4.92 17.19
N ILE A 298 6.26 5.77 17.28
CA ILE A 298 7.46 5.51 18.10
C ILE A 298 7.06 5.41 19.57
N ALA A 299 6.33 6.39 20.09
CA ALA A 299 5.86 6.41 21.47
C ALA A 299 5.05 5.16 21.84
N ARG A 300 4.12 4.74 20.96
CA ARG A 300 3.35 3.51 21.17
C ARG A 300 4.25 2.28 21.28
N ARG A 301 5.22 2.11 20.39
CA ARG A 301 6.15 0.96 20.44
C ARG A 301 6.92 0.90 21.76
N TYR A 302 7.45 2.02 22.23
CA TYR A 302 8.17 2.07 23.50
C TYR A 302 7.26 1.86 24.69
N HIS A 303 6.03 2.37 24.64
CA HIS A 303 5.01 2.12 25.65
C HIS A 303 4.63 0.64 25.71
N ASP A 304 4.33 0.01 24.58
CA ASP A 304 3.87 -1.39 24.53
C ASP A 304 4.95 -2.38 25.00
N VAL A 305 6.23 -2.11 24.67
CA VAL A 305 7.35 -3.00 25.03
C VAL A 305 7.89 -2.70 26.42
N HIS A 306 8.10 -1.43 26.74
CA HIS A 306 8.82 -1.03 27.95
C HIS A 306 7.93 -0.32 28.98
N GLY A 307 6.70 0.06 28.63
CA GLY A 307 5.83 0.93 29.44
C GLY A 307 6.39 2.36 29.54
N LEU A 308 7.22 2.76 28.56
CA LEU A 308 7.92 4.02 28.55
C LEU A 308 7.15 5.05 27.70
N ARG A 309 6.86 6.22 28.28
CA ARG A 309 6.28 7.36 27.57
C ARG A 309 7.39 8.17 26.92
N ILE A 310 7.21 8.50 25.65
CA ILE A 310 8.13 9.37 24.92
C ILE A 310 7.46 10.73 24.74
N GLU A 311 8.13 11.79 25.20
CA GLU A 311 7.71 13.18 25.03
C GLU A 311 8.68 13.92 24.12
N LEU A 312 8.16 14.82 23.29
CA LEU A 312 8.96 15.66 22.42
C LEU A 312 8.88 17.11 22.90
N ASP A 313 10.04 17.68 23.25
CA ASP A 313 10.13 19.08 23.62
C ASP A 313 9.93 20.00 22.41
N PRO A 314 9.34 21.20 22.55
CA PRO A 314 9.20 22.15 21.45
C PRO A 314 10.51 22.49 20.74
N THR A 315 11.64 22.59 21.45
CA THR A 315 12.96 22.85 20.85
C THR A 315 13.42 21.72 19.95
N ALA A 316 13.27 20.48 20.42
CA ALA A 316 13.58 19.28 19.64
C ALA A 316 12.62 19.13 18.45
N ARG A 317 11.33 19.49 18.60
CA ARG A 317 10.35 19.47 17.51
C ARG A 317 10.78 20.38 16.35
N VAL A 318 11.15 21.61 16.63
CA VAL A 318 11.60 22.58 15.62
C VAL A 318 12.84 22.05 14.88
N GLU A 319 13.81 21.49 15.61
CA GLU A 319 15.04 20.97 14.99
C GLU A 319 14.78 19.70 14.16
N LEU A 320 13.91 18.80 14.61
CA LEU A 320 13.49 17.63 13.81
C LEU A 320 12.82 18.04 12.51
N LEU A 321 11.94 19.04 12.54
CA LEU A 321 11.30 19.58 11.34
C LEU A 321 12.32 20.24 10.42
N ARG A 322 13.24 21.03 10.96
CA ARG A 322 14.30 21.68 10.17
C ARG A 322 15.19 20.69 9.45
N ARG A 323 15.58 19.59 10.10
CA ARG A 323 16.39 18.50 9.49
C ARG A 323 15.57 17.57 8.62
N GLY A 324 14.31 17.36 8.98
CA GLY A 324 13.42 16.36 8.35
C GLY A 324 12.69 16.85 7.11
N PHE A 325 12.72 18.15 6.79
CA PHE A 325 12.07 18.71 5.61
C PHE A 325 13.08 19.18 4.58
N SER A 326 12.83 18.81 3.34
CA SER A 326 13.56 19.34 2.18
C SER A 326 12.59 19.74 1.07
N PRO A 327 12.70 20.96 0.49
CA PRO A 327 11.87 21.36 -0.64
C PRO A 327 11.95 20.40 -1.85
N ASN A 328 13.08 19.73 -2.02
CA ASN A 328 13.32 18.81 -3.14
C ASN A 328 12.90 17.37 -2.84
N TYR A 329 13.01 16.93 -1.56
CA TYR A 329 12.78 15.55 -1.14
C TYR A 329 11.58 15.38 -0.21
N GLY A 330 10.78 16.46 0.00
CA GLY A 330 9.59 16.44 0.85
C GLY A 330 9.90 15.97 2.28
N ALA A 331 9.13 15.03 2.77
CA ALA A 331 9.28 14.43 4.10
C ALA A 331 10.24 13.22 4.14
N ARG A 332 10.89 12.84 3.02
CA ARG A 332 11.79 11.67 3.00
C ARG A 332 12.95 11.75 4.00
N PRO A 333 13.60 12.92 4.22
CA PRO A 333 14.65 13.05 5.22
C PRO A 333 14.15 12.83 6.64
N LEU A 334 12.86 13.10 6.93
CA LEU A 334 12.29 12.99 8.27
C LEU A 334 12.40 11.56 8.82
N ALA A 335 12.17 10.55 7.98
CA ALA A 335 12.29 9.15 8.39
C ALA A 335 13.71 8.80 8.86
N ALA A 336 14.74 9.25 8.14
CA ALA A 336 16.15 9.02 8.53
C ALA A 336 16.53 9.78 9.79
N VAL A 337 16.04 11.01 9.95
CA VAL A 337 16.27 11.81 11.18
C VAL A 337 15.59 11.16 12.38
N LEU A 338 14.35 10.70 12.26
CA LEU A 338 13.64 10.01 13.34
C LEU A 338 14.28 8.67 13.68
N GLU A 339 14.77 7.93 12.67
CA GLU A 339 15.51 6.70 12.93
C GLU A 339 16.75 6.96 13.77
N SER A 340 17.58 7.93 13.39
CA SER A 340 18.82 8.24 14.11
C SER A 340 18.55 8.86 15.48
N VAL A 341 17.73 9.89 15.56
CA VAL A 341 17.50 10.67 16.79
C VAL A 341 16.57 9.94 17.76
N CYS A 342 15.46 9.37 17.26
CA CYS A 342 14.46 8.79 18.14
C CYS A 342 14.66 7.28 18.32
N ASN A 343 14.76 6.49 17.26
CA ASN A 343 14.82 5.04 17.43
C ASN A 343 16.19 4.58 17.99
N VAL A 344 17.29 5.00 17.36
CA VAL A 344 18.63 4.53 17.75
C VAL A 344 19.05 5.06 19.11
N GLU A 345 18.92 6.36 19.35
CA GLU A 345 19.39 6.96 20.60
C GLU A 345 18.50 6.62 21.80
N ILE A 346 17.16 6.56 21.61
CA ILE A 346 16.29 6.07 22.68
C ILE A 346 16.62 4.60 23.01
N ALA A 347 16.82 3.75 21.98
CA ALA A 347 17.19 2.36 22.21
C ALA A 347 18.53 2.21 22.95
N ARG A 348 19.52 3.05 22.62
CA ARG A 348 20.80 3.11 23.35
C ARG A 348 20.59 3.50 24.80
N LYS A 349 19.80 4.56 25.05
CA LYS A 349 19.48 5.04 26.39
C LYS A 349 18.76 3.98 27.21
N VAL A 350 17.69 3.39 26.69
CA VAL A 350 16.94 2.30 27.33
C VAL A 350 17.86 1.12 27.66
N ARG A 351 18.77 0.77 26.74
CA ARG A 351 19.70 -0.35 26.94
C ARG A 351 20.77 -0.05 27.96
N SER A 352 21.30 1.18 28.04
CA SER A 352 22.30 1.58 29.01
C SER A 352 21.72 1.64 30.42
N ASP A 353 20.46 2.07 30.54
CA ASP A 353 19.79 2.29 31.82
C ASP A 353 19.07 1.04 32.34
N ASP A 354 18.98 -0.03 31.51
CA ASP A 354 18.31 -1.29 31.86
C ASP A 354 19.09 -2.02 33.01
N ARG A 355 18.48 -2.07 34.18
CA ARG A 355 19.00 -2.76 35.39
C ARG A 355 18.67 -4.25 35.41
N GLY A 356 17.82 -4.70 34.44
CA GLY A 356 17.35 -6.08 34.34
C GLY A 356 18.47 -7.08 34.10
N LYS A 357 18.46 -8.20 34.84
CA LYS A 357 19.43 -9.27 34.70
C LYS A 357 19.34 -9.92 33.33
N ARG A 358 20.33 -9.73 32.46
CA ARG A 358 20.43 -10.34 31.13
C ARG A 358 20.47 -11.88 31.13
N ALA A 359 20.83 -12.51 32.26
CA ALA A 359 20.96 -13.96 32.41
C ALA A 359 19.66 -14.76 32.11
N ASP A 360 18.51 -14.14 32.31
CA ASP A 360 17.20 -14.82 32.16
C ASP A 360 16.74 -14.98 30.71
N ARG A 361 17.39 -14.28 29.77
CA ARG A 361 17.04 -14.33 28.33
C ARG A 361 17.45 -15.65 27.67
N GLY A 362 18.51 -16.29 28.16
CA GLY A 362 18.94 -17.60 27.67
C GLY A 362 17.94 -18.71 27.94
N SER A 363 17.33 -18.71 29.14
CA SER A 363 16.29 -19.67 29.50
C SER A 363 15.03 -19.51 28.66
N LEU A 364 14.67 -18.28 28.29
CA LEU A 364 13.53 -17.99 27.41
C LEU A 364 13.75 -18.49 25.97
N LEU A 365 14.96 -18.35 25.43
CA LEU A 365 15.31 -18.91 24.13
C LEU A 365 15.22 -20.45 24.12
N GLY A 366 15.68 -21.10 25.17
CA GLY A 366 15.51 -22.55 25.36
C GLY A 366 14.04 -22.96 25.34
N TRP A 367 13.21 -22.23 26.11
CA TRP A 367 11.77 -22.45 26.19
C TRP A 367 11.05 -22.27 24.83
N LEU A 368 11.42 -21.23 24.03
CA LEU A 368 10.87 -21.05 22.66
C LEU A 368 11.31 -22.15 21.71
N ARG A 369 12.56 -22.65 21.83
CA ARG A 369 13.05 -23.78 21.03
C ARG A 369 12.29 -25.07 21.35
N GLU A 370 11.96 -25.32 22.62
CA GLU A 370 11.14 -26.46 23.03
C GLU A 370 9.72 -26.39 22.45
N MET A 371 9.10 -25.18 22.40
CA MET A 371 7.81 -25.00 21.72
C MET A 371 7.88 -25.26 20.23
N ARG A 372 8.92 -24.73 19.55
CA ARG A 372 9.14 -24.97 18.11
C ARG A 372 9.36 -26.46 17.82
N ALA A 373 9.98 -27.18 18.72
CA ALA A 373 10.17 -28.62 18.62
C ALA A 373 8.94 -29.47 19.01
N GLY A 374 7.79 -28.84 19.28
CA GLY A 374 6.55 -29.54 19.70
C GLY A 374 6.59 -30.14 21.12
N LYS A 375 7.64 -29.84 21.89
CA LYS A 375 7.80 -30.34 23.28
C LYS A 375 6.96 -29.61 24.30
N ARG A 376 6.31 -28.52 23.92
CA ARG A 376 5.42 -27.71 24.77
C ARG A 376 4.21 -27.22 23.96
N ALA A 377 3.06 -27.09 24.64
CA ALA A 377 1.85 -26.55 24.06
C ALA A 377 2.04 -25.08 23.66
N TYR A 378 1.59 -24.76 22.44
CA TYR A 378 1.65 -23.41 21.90
C TYR A 378 0.36 -22.63 22.25
N SER A 379 0.54 -21.44 22.81
CA SER A 379 -0.52 -20.46 23.02
C SER A 379 0.04 -19.07 22.68
N PRO A 380 -0.51 -18.37 21.66
CA PRO A 380 -0.03 -17.06 21.23
C PRO A 380 0.05 -16.04 22.38
N ASP A 381 -1.01 -15.94 23.17
CA ASP A 381 -1.09 -14.97 24.28
C ASP A 381 -0.13 -15.28 25.42
N HIS A 382 0.08 -16.58 25.72
CA HIS A 382 1.02 -16.99 26.72
C HIS A 382 2.47 -16.68 26.30
N VAL A 383 2.80 -16.96 25.02
CA VAL A 383 4.11 -16.65 24.45
C VAL A 383 4.34 -15.14 24.47
N ARG A 384 3.39 -14.36 23.96
CA ARG A 384 3.46 -12.90 23.92
C ARG A 384 3.69 -12.31 25.31
N ARG A 385 2.86 -12.65 26.28
CA ARG A 385 2.99 -12.16 27.67
C ARG A 385 4.35 -12.51 28.27
N ARG A 386 4.80 -13.76 28.13
CA ARG A 386 6.06 -14.21 28.70
C ARG A 386 7.29 -13.58 28.04
N VAL A 387 7.26 -13.40 26.70
CA VAL A 387 8.33 -12.71 25.99
C VAL A 387 8.36 -11.24 26.37
N LEU A 388 7.23 -10.52 26.34
CA LEU A 388 7.18 -9.10 26.67
C LEU A 388 7.59 -8.84 28.12
N SER A 389 7.18 -9.66 29.08
CA SER A 389 7.59 -9.48 30.48
C SER A 389 9.09 -9.63 30.71
N ARG A 390 9.81 -10.36 29.83
CA ARG A 390 11.26 -10.60 29.93
C ARG A 390 12.10 -9.70 29.01
N THR A 391 11.48 -9.10 28.00
CA THR A 391 12.14 -8.12 27.11
C THR A 391 11.95 -6.69 27.60
N ARG A 392 10.98 -6.45 28.48
CA ARG A 392 10.78 -5.14 29.11
C ARG A 392 12.04 -4.73 29.87
N ALA A 393 12.51 -3.53 29.60
CA ALA A 393 13.63 -2.95 30.37
C ALA A 393 13.19 -2.61 31.80
N ASP A 394 14.03 -2.88 32.76
CA ASP A 394 13.86 -2.46 34.16
C ASP A 394 14.47 -1.07 34.33
N LEU A 395 13.63 -0.06 34.17
CA LEU A 395 14.01 1.34 34.21
C LEU A 395 13.51 1.98 35.52
N ASP A 396 14.26 2.92 36.04
CA ASP A 396 13.87 3.70 37.22
C ASP A 396 13.07 4.97 36.88
N TYR A 397 12.70 5.12 35.63
CA TYR A 397 11.83 6.17 35.07
C TYR A 397 10.77 5.59 34.13
N ASP A 398 9.69 6.33 33.91
CA ASP A 398 8.58 5.95 33.06
C ASP A 398 8.35 6.92 31.88
N THR A 399 9.11 8.02 31.85
CA THR A 399 8.99 9.05 30.83
C THR A 399 10.38 9.48 30.36
N LEU A 400 10.58 9.53 29.05
CA LEU A 400 11.77 10.01 28.39
C LEU A 400 11.42 11.20 27.50
N ARG A 401 11.96 12.39 27.85
CA ARG A 401 11.73 13.61 27.09
C ARG A 401 12.91 13.91 26.19
N ILE A 402 12.67 14.05 24.89
CA ILE A 402 13.66 14.44 23.90
C ILE A 402 13.73 15.96 23.88
N VAL A 403 14.90 16.53 24.09
CA VAL A 403 15.17 17.97 24.08
C VAL A 403 16.27 18.29 23.07
N PHE A 404 16.38 19.56 22.68
CA PHE A 404 17.49 20.05 21.86
C PHE A 404 18.08 21.31 22.52
N ASP A 405 19.38 21.31 22.79
CA ASP A 405 20.07 22.40 23.50
C ASP A 405 20.69 23.47 22.58
N GLY A 406 20.46 23.35 21.26
CA GLY A 406 21.06 24.20 20.22
C GLY A 406 22.24 23.55 19.50
N GLN A 407 22.82 22.48 20.03
CA GLN A 407 23.92 21.73 19.44
C GLN A 407 23.59 20.25 19.25
N ALA A 408 23.03 19.60 20.25
CA ALA A 408 22.74 18.17 20.26
C ALA A 408 21.36 17.84 20.82
N PHE A 409 20.85 16.66 20.46
CA PHE A 409 19.67 16.11 21.11
C PHE A 409 20.04 15.47 22.45
N GLY A 410 19.25 15.79 23.48
CA GLY A 410 19.36 15.24 24.82
C GLY A 410 18.12 14.40 25.19
N TYR A 411 18.29 13.47 26.12
CA TYR A 411 17.27 12.52 26.55
C TYR A 411 17.10 12.56 28.06
N LEU A 412 16.11 13.32 28.54
CA LEU A 412 15.84 13.55 29.94
C LEU A 412 14.87 12.50 30.50
N ALA A 413 15.38 11.67 31.41
CA ALA A 413 14.58 10.70 32.14
C ALA A 413 13.78 11.37 33.27
N ARG A 414 12.50 11.04 33.41
CA ARG A 414 11.61 11.51 34.48
C ARG A 414 10.85 10.34 35.10
N ARG A 415 10.65 10.40 36.44
CA ARG A 415 9.69 9.52 37.12
C ARG A 415 8.32 10.20 37.16
N ALA A 416 7.27 9.44 36.89
CA ALA A 416 5.91 9.91 37.19
C ALA A 416 5.84 10.14 38.72
N GLY A 417 5.30 11.26 39.11
CA GLY A 417 4.91 11.49 40.50
C GLY A 417 3.88 10.44 40.94
N PRO A 418 3.63 10.26 42.24
CA PRO A 418 2.75 9.18 42.76
C PRO A 418 1.30 9.16 42.27
N ALA A 419 0.84 10.16 41.52
CA ALA A 419 -0.51 10.27 40.95
C ALA A 419 -0.75 9.48 39.65
N GLY A 420 0.27 8.80 39.07
CA GLY A 420 0.18 8.09 37.77
C GLY A 420 0.12 6.57 37.84
N ARG A 421 0.00 5.97 39.01
CA ARG A 421 -0.25 4.51 39.18
C ARG A 421 -1.74 4.27 39.46
N ARG A 422 -2.55 4.29 38.42
CA ARG A 422 -3.89 3.67 38.40
C ARG A 422 -4.05 2.85 37.15
#